data_6563c65f5bb08f5d996eb6e3107a53ca
#
_entry.id   6563c65f5bb08f5d996eb6e3107a53ca
#
_cell.length_a   1.000
_cell.length_b   1.000
_cell.length_c   1.000
_cell.angle_alpha   90.00
_cell.angle_beta   90.00
_cell.angle_gamma   90.00
#
_symmetry.space_group_name_H-M   'P 1'
#
loop_
_entity.id
_entity.type
_entity.pdbx_description
1 polymer ?
#
loop_
_entity_poly.entity_id
_entity_poly.type
_entity_poly.pdbx_seq_one_letter_code
_entity_poly.pdbx_strand_id
1 'polypeptide(L)'
;VELGPNGKKLYVVAGNMTQLPSPESSLVPKVWQEDQLLPRMPDARGHARSVMAPGGWVCRTDPEGKAWELVSTGFRNTYGIAFNGDGELFGYDSDMEWDAGSPWYRPTRICHAVNGGEFGWRNGSGKFPPYYADTLPAVVDIGPGSPTGVISGSGAKFPSKYQSAIYALDWTYGSIWAIHLKPEGSSYNAVREEFVGGKPLPVTDAIIHPKNGSMYFAVGGRGSKSFLYKVSYSGNESTKAVSGSFADGKGLRTIRRSMEDL
;
A
#
# COMPACT_ATOMS: atom_id res chain seq x y z
N VAL A 1 8.25 -7.57 2.15
CA VAL A 1 8.54 -7.56 3.59
C VAL A 1 9.17 -6.22 3.95
N GLU A 2 8.71 -5.60 5.03
CA GLU A 2 9.20 -4.30 5.50
C GLU A 2 9.53 -4.37 6.99
N LEU A 3 10.62 -3.74 7.40
CA LEU A 3 10.99 -3.67 8.81
C LEU A 3 10.17 -2.57 9.51
N GLY A 4 9.52 -2.93 10.60
CA GLY A 4 8.76 -1.97 11.40
C GLY A 4 9.62 -0.84 11.96
N PRO A 5 9.05 0.35 12.24
CA PRO A 5 9.80 1.55 12.63
C PRO A 5 10.67 1.39 13.89
N ASN A 6 10.30 0.49 14.78
CA ASN A 6 11.06 0.18 16.00
C ASN A 6 12.16 -0.89 15.80
N GLY A 7 12.29 -1.45 14.59
CA GLY A 7 13.26 -2.50 14.27
C GLY A 7 13.01 -3.88 14.88
N LYS A 8 11.83 -4.08 15.49
CA LYS A 8 11.52 -5.33 16.26
C LYS A 8 10.56 -6.27 15.55
N LYS A 9 9.79 -5.80 14.59
CA LYS A 9 8.80 -6.58 13.86
C LYS A 9 9.02 -6.49 12.37
N LEU A 10 8.76 -7.58 11.67
CA LEU A 10 8.68 -7.62 10.22
C LEU A 10 7.22 -7.54 9.79
N TYR A 11 6.93 -6.69 8.81
CA TYR A 11 5.62 -6.61 8.18
C TYR A 11 5.67 -7.33 6.84
N VAL A 12 4.75 -8.24 6.65
CA VAL A 12 4.66 -9.10 5.47
C VAL A 12 3.35 -8.82 4.77
N VAL A 13 3.42 -8.51 3.49
CA VAL A 13 2.24 -8.32 2.64
C VAL A 13 2.11 -9.45 1.64
N ALA A 14 0.89 -9.88 1.35
CA ALA A 14 0.61 -10.84 0.30
C ALA A 14 -0.72 -10.52 -0.40
N GLY A 15 -0.80 -10.88 -1.67
CA GLY A 15 -2.00 -10.73 -2.48
C GLY A 15 -3.06 -11.80 -2.19
N ASN A 16 -4.23 -11.63 -2.79
CA ASN A 16 -5.43 -12.45 -2.60
C ASN A 16 -5.29 -13.92 -3.02
N MET A 17 -4.24 -14.30 -3.72
CA MET A 17 -3.96 -15.71 -4.06
C MET A 17 -3.08 -16.42 -3.04
N THR A 18 -2.64 -15.73 -2.00
CA THR A 18 -1.80 -16.29 -0.96
C THR A 18 -2.66 -16.60 0.27
N GLN A 19 -2.58 -17.85 0.72
CA GLN A 19 -3.32 -18.28 1.90
C GLN A 19 -2.87 -17.45 3.12
N LEU A 20 -3.86 -16.97 3.89
CA LEU A 20 -3.60 -16.30 5.15
C LEU A 20 -2.93 -17.27 6.12
N PRO A 21 -1.79 -16.94 6.74
CA PRO A 21 -1.25 -17.76 7.81
C PRO A 21 -2.23 -17.82 8.99
N SER A 22 -2.08 -18.80 9.86
CA SER A 22 -2.89 -18.89 11.09
C SER A 22 -2.35 -17.89 12.12
N PRO A 23 -2.87 -16.66 12.21
CA PRO A 23 -2.35 -15.66 13.13
C PRO A 23 -2.79 -16.00 14.56
N GLU A 24 -1.90 -15.74 15.54
CA GLU A 24 -2.18 -15.91 16.96
C GLU A 24 -3.15 -14.85 17.46
N SER A 25 -3.10 -13.65 16.88
CA SER A 25 -3.95 -12.52 17.23
C SER A 25 -4.38 -11.71 16.01
N SER A 26 -5.51 -11.02 16.14
CA SER A 26 -6.02 -10.09 15.14
C SER A 26 -7.08 -9.18 15.72
N LEU A 27 -7.03 -7.90 15.36
CA LEU A 27 -8.13 -6.95 15.58
C LEU A 27 -9.05 -6.84 14.36
N VAL A 28 -8.71 -7.49 13.24
CA VAL A 28 -9.53 -7.44 12.01
C VAL A 28 -10.85 -8.17 12.26
N PRO A 29 -12.01 -7.50 12.03
CA PRO A 29 -13.31 -8.14 12.13
C PRO A 29 -13.43 -9.30 11.15
N LYS A 30 -13.91 -10.46 11.59
CA LYS A 30 -14.05 -11.67 10.75
C LYS A 30 -15.46 -11.78 10.14
N VAL A 31 -15.97 -10.67 9.63
CA VAL A 31 -17.36 -10.57 9.10
C VAL A 31 -17.46 -10.72 7.59
N TRP A 32 -16.37 -10.91 6.87
CA TRP A 32 -16.35 -11.00 5.41
C TRP A 32 -17.13 -12.18 4.80
N GLN A 33 -17.67 -13.05 5.61
CA GLN A 33 -18.57 -14.12 5.17
C GLN A 33 -20.05 -13.71 5.20
N GLU A 34 -20.39 -12.69 5.96
CA GLU A 34 -21.77 -12.28 6.29
C GLU A 34 -22.20 -11.00 5.59
N ASP A 35 -21.25 -10.26 5.03
CA ASP A 35 -21.46 -8.91 4.50
C ASP A 35 -21.94 -8.86 3.03
N GLN A 36 -22.27 -9.99 2.44
CA GLN A 36 -22.79 -10.08 1.06
C GLN A 36 -24.21 -10.62 1.02
N LEU A 37 -25.13 -9.85 0.43
CA LEU A 37 -26.49 -10.27 0.19
C LEU A 37 -26.63 -11.30 -0.93
N LEU A 38 -25.74 -11.24 -1.91
CA LEU A 38 -25.70 -12.19 -3.03
C LEU A 38 -24.78 -13.38 -2.70
N PRO A 39 -25.04 -14.54 -3.31
CA PRO A 39 -24.11 -15.67 -3.17
C PRO A 39 -22.68 -15.25 -3.54
N ARG A 40 -21.72 -15.66 -2.73
CA ARG A 40 -20.31 -15.43 -3.01
C ARG A 40 -19.93 -16.16 -4.29
N MET A 41 -19.42 -15.44 -5.24
CA MET A 41 -19.05 -15.97 -6.56
C MET A 41 -17.53 -15.92 -6.74
N PRO A 42 -16.95 -16.90 -7.47
CA PRO A 42 -15.58 -16.80 -7.92
C PRO A 42 -15.35 -15.56 -8.79
N ASP A 43 -14.14 -15.05 -8.82
CA ASP A 43 -13.75 -13.99 -9.74
C ASP A 43 -14.08 -14.39 -11.18
N ALA A 44 -14.83 -13.56 -11.90
CA ALA A 44 -15.31 -13.85 -13.25
C ALA A 44 -14.19 -14.05 -14.26
N ARG A 45 -13.02 -13.44 -14.05
CA ARG A 45 -11.80 -13.59 -14.83
C ARG A 45 -11.01 -14.84 -14.44
N GLY A 46 -11.39 -15.51 -13.38
CA GLY A 46 -10.68 -16.65 -12.85
C GLY A 46 -9.33 -16.32 -12.21
N HIS A 47 -9.09 -15.08 -11.89
CA HIS A 47 -7.85 -14.61 -11.26
C HIS A 47 -7.67 -15.18 -9.85
N ALA A 48 -8.75 -15.34 -9.10
CA ALA A 48 -8.74 -15.90 -7.76
C ALA A 48 -9.91 -16.87 -7.57
N ARG A 49 -10.06 -17.83 -8.46
CA ARG A 49 -11.24 -18.70 -8.59
C ARG A 49 -11.67 -19.42 -7.32
N SER A 50 -10.72 -19.82 -6.50
CA SER A 50 -10.98 -20.61 -5.29
C SER A 50 -10.69 -19.81 -4.01
N VAL A 51 -10.23 -18.58 -4.14
CA VAL A 51 -9.84 -17.76 -2.99
C VAL A 51 -10.97 -16.79 -2.66
N MET A 52 -11.62 -17.02 -1.54
CA MET A 52 -12.65 -16.14 -1.01
C MET A 52 -12.05 -15.08 -0.09
N ALA A 53 -12.85 -14.06 0.30
CA ALA A 53 -12.43 -13.12 1.32
C ALA A 53 -11.84 -13.86 2.55
N PRO A 54 -10.83 -13.28 3.19
CA PRO A 54 -10.49 -11.86 3.27
C PRO A 54 -9.59 -11.31 2.15
N GLY A 55 -9.14 -12.13 1.18
CA GLY A 55 -8.27 -11.66 0.12
C GLY A 55 -6.83 -11.42 0.54
N GLY A 56 -6.19 -10.38 -0.02
CA GLY A 56 -4.83 -9.98 0.34
C GLY A 56 -4.77 -9.42 1.76
N TRP A 57 -3.61 -9.53 2.37
CA TRP A 57 -3.42 -9.27 3.79
C TRP A 57 -2.05 -8.66 4.10
N VAL A 58 -1.98 -7.99 5.24
CA VAL A 58 -0.74 -7.59 5.91
C VAL A 58 -0.71 -8.26 7.27
N CYS A 59 0.36 -8.98 7.54
CA CYS A 59 0.68 -9.51 8.87
C CYS A 59 1.95 -8.86 9.40
N ARG A 60 2.11 -8.88 10.72
CA ARG A 60 3.41 -8.61 11.37
C ARG A 60 3.88 -9.84 12.16
N THR A 61 5.20 -10.01 12.25
CA THR A 61 5.82 -11.12 12.94
C THR A 61 7.10 -10.69 13.64
N ASP A 62 7.60 -11.51 14.57
CA ASP A 62 8.95 -11.37 15.10
C ASP A 62 10.01 -11.69 14.02
N PRO A 63 11.30 -11.34 14.22
CA PRO A 63 12.35 -11.58 13.23
C PRO A 63 12.55 -13.06 12.89
N GLU A 64 12.17 -13.97 13.79
CA GLU A 64 12.26 -15.43 13.61
C GLU A 64 11.03 -16.02 12.89
N GLY A 65 10.00 -15.21 12.62
CA GLY A 65 8.79 -15.65 11.93
C GLY A 65 7.92 -16.62 12.75
N LYS A 66 7.95 -16.55 14.06
CA LYS A 66 7.23 -17.49 14.96
C LYS A 66 5.87 -16.95 15.41
N ALA A 67 5.82 -15.69 15.84
CA ALA A 67 4.60 -15.06 16.34
C ALA A 67 3.96 -14.21 15.24
N TRP A 68 2.82 -14.63 14.71
CA TRP A 68 2.11 -13.95 13.63
C TRP A 68 0.89 -13.22 14.15
N GLU A 69 0.74 -11.98 13.72
CA GLU A 69 -0.41 -11.14 13.99
C GLU A 69 -0.97 -10.59 12.69
N LEU A 70 -2.27 -10.71 12.47
CA LEU A 70 -2.94 -10.13 11.31
C LEU A 70 -3.22 -8.66 11.58
N VAL A 71 -2.62 -7.79 10.77
CA VAL A 71 -2.76 -6.33 10.86
C VAL A 71 -3.95 -5.83 10.07
N SER A 72 -4.06 -6.19 8.79
CA SER A 72 -5.15 -5.74 7.93
C SER A 72 -5.40 -6.71 6.77
N THR A 73 -6.61 -6.65 6.21
CA THR A 73 -7.07 -7.51 5.10
C THR A 73 -7.89 -6.73 4.08
N GLY A 74 -8.49 -7.44 3.13
CA GLY A 74 -9.38 -6.84 2.15
C GLY A 74 -8.67 -6.17 0.98
N PHE A 75 -7.43 -6.58 0.73
CA PHE A 75 -6.68 -6.16 -0.46
C PHE A 75 -6.87 -7.17 -1.60
N ARG A 76 -6.67 -6.69 -2.84
CA ARG A 76 -6.59 -7.59 -3.99
C ARG A 76 -5.18 -8.17 -4.13
N ASN A 77 -4.23 -7.32 -4.46
CA ASN A 77 -2.85 -7.76 -4.73
C ASN A 77 -1.86 -6.63 -4.43
N THR A 78 -1.76 -6.27 -3.17
CA THR A 78 -0.75 -5.33 -2.69
C THR A 78 0.62 -6.02 -2.75
N TYR A 79 1.58 -5.41 -3.46
CA TYR A 79 2.92 -5.94 -3.63
C TYR A 79 3.95 -5.27 -2.72
N GLY A 80 3.94 -3.94 -2.65
CA GLY A 80 4.86 -3.12 -1.85
C GLY A 80 4.14 -2.40 -0.70
N ILE A 81 4.84 -2.24 0.41
CA ILE A 81 4.42 -1.46 1.59
C ILE A 81 5.58 -0.62 2.10
N ALA A 82 5.30 0.54 2.67
CA ALA A 82 6.31 1.39 3.30
C ALA A 82 5.75 2.20 4.45
N PHE A 83 6.60 2.55 5.41
CA PHE A 83 6.26 3.45 6.51
C PHE A 83 6.56 4.90 6.16
N ASN A 84 5.65 5.81 6.54
CA ASN A 84 5.94 7.24 6.50
C ASN A 84 6.76 7.69 7.73
N GLY A 85 7.06 9.00 7.82
CA GLY A 85 7.82 9.58 8.93
C GLY A 85 7.09 9.55 10.28
N ASP A 86 5.79 9.28 10.33
CA ASP A 86 5.02 9.05 11.56
C ASP A 86 5.03 7.58 12.00
N GLY A 87 5.61 6.68 11.21
CA GLY A 87 5.58 5.24 11.44
C GLY A 87 4.24 4.60 11.08
N GLU A 88 3.46 5.22 10.19
CA GLU A 88 2.21 4.69 9.64
C GLU A 88 2.49 3.93 8.34
N LEU A 89 1.82 2.80 8.15
CA LEU A 89 2.06 1.87 7.05
C LEU A 89 1.14 2.15 5.86
N PHE A 90 1.71 2.22 4.68
CA PHE A 90 0.96 2.40 3.43
C PHE A 90 1.28 1.28 2.44
N GLY A 91 0.26 0.86 1.69
CA GLY A 91 0.39 -0.11 0.62
C GLY A 91 -0.27 0.38 -0.68
N TYR A 92 0.23 -0.10 -1.81
CA TYR A 92 -0.35 0.17 -3.13
C TYR A 92 -1.08 -1.08 -3.61
N ASP A 93 -2.42 -1.04 -3.58
CA ASP A 93 -3.29 -2.17 -3.90
C ASP A 93 -3.75 -2.14 -5.36
N SER A 94 -3.85 -3.32 -5.97
CA SER A 94 -4.23 -3.52 -7.36
C SER A 94 -5.68 -3.10 -7.64
N ASP A 95 -5.96 -2.84 -8.92
CA ASP A 95 -7.31 -2.60 -9.43
C ASP A 95 -8.17 -3.88 -9.48
N MET A 96 -9.46 -3.69 -9.71
CA MET A 96 -10.37 -4.74 -10.14
C MET A 96 -11.02 -4.33 -11.46
N GLU A 97 -11.01 -5.22 -12.43
CA GLU A 97 -11.59 -4.99 -13.74
C GLU A 97 -13.05 -5.49 -13.83
N TRP A 98 -13.53 -6.15 -12.80
CA TRP A 98 -14.85 -6.76 -12.72
C TRP A 98 -15.51 -6.50 -11.38
N ASP A 99 -16.84 -6.34 -11.42
CA ASP A 99 -17.68 -6.23 -10.24
C ASP A 99 -19.03 -6.89 -10.53
N ALA A 100 -19.46 -7.80 -9.67
CA ALA A 100 -20.71 -8.56 -9.82
C ALA A 100 -20.88 -9.25 -11.19
N GLY A 101 -19.81 -9.82 -11.73
CA GLY A 101 -19.79 -10.49 -13.03
C GLY A 101 -19.78 -9.56 -14.25
N SER A 102 -19.76 -8.25 -14.04
CA SER A 102 -19.72 -7.22 -15.08
C SER A 102 -18.34 -6.54 -15.16
N PRO A 103 -17.93 -6.02 -16.33
CA PRO A 103 -16.63 -5.37 -16.49
C PRO A 103 -16.63 -3.94 -15.89
N TRP A 104 -16.90 -3.82 -14.61
CA TRP A 104 -16.85 -2.59 -13.84
C TRP A 104 -15.49 -2.41 -13.19
N TYR A 105 -14.85 -1.31 -13.53
CA TYR A 105 -13.52 -0.99 -13.08
C TYR A 105 -13.52 -0.37 -11.68
N ARG A 106 -12.64 -0.90 -10.81
CA ARG A 106 -12.26 -0.30 -9.53
C ARG A 106 -10.76 0.01 -9.55
N PRO A 107 -10.35 1.25 -9.24
CA PRO A 107 -8.97 1.70 -9.44
C PRO A 107 -7.96 1.01 -8.54
N THR A 108 -6.69 1.05 -8.94
CA THR A 108 -5.58 0.87 -8.01
C THR A 108 -5.61 2.00 -6.98
N ARG A 109 -5.15 1.73 -5.76
CA ARG A 109 -5.35 2.64 -4.64
C ARG A 109 -4.23 2.58 -3.62
N ILE A 110 -3.97 3.69 -2.95
CA ILE A 110 -3.09 3.72 -1.78
C ILE A 110 -3.94 3.56 -0.53
N CYS A 111 -3.59 2.57 0.29
CA CYS A 111 -4.28 2.27 1.55
C CYS A 111 -3.38 2.58 2.74
N HIS A 112 -3.94 3.19 3.78
CA HIS A 112 -3.29 3.33 5.09
C HIS A 112 -3.59 2.06 5.89
N ALA A 113 -2.65 1.12 5.92
CA ALA A 113 -2.82 -0.21 6.51
C ALA A 113 -2.72 -0.16 8.04
N VAL A 114 -3.83 0.20 8.68
CA VAL A 114 -3.95 0.26 10.15
C VAL A 114 -4.23 -1.12 10.75
N ASN A 115 -3.85 -1.33 12.01
CA ASN A 115 -4.18 -2.57 12.71
C ASN A 115 -5.71 -2.67 12.93
N GLY A 116 -6.27 -3.82 12.58
CA GLY A 116 -7.73 -4.03 12.56
C GLY A 116 -8.43 -3.57 11.27
N GLY A 117 -7.67 -3.06 10.27
CA GLY A 117 -8.24 -2.54 9.03
C GLY A 117 -8.73 -3.63 8.06
N GLU A 118 -9.90 -3.40 7.45
CA GLU A 118 -10.47 -4.19 6.37
C GLU A 118 -10.76 -3.27 5.18
N PHE A 119 -10.26 -3.62 3.97
CA PHE A 119 -10.25 -2.73 2.81
C PHE A 119 -11.22 -3.14 1.69
N GLY A 120 -12.14 -4.06 1.97
CA GLY A 120 -13.33 -4.29 1.18
C GLY A 120 -13.16 -5.10 -0.10
N TRP A 121 -12.02 -5.76 -0.34
CA TRP A 121 -11.97 -6.69 -1.47
C TRP A 121 -12.89 -7.89 -1.23
N ARG A 122 -13.70 -8.20 -2.24
CA ARG A 122 -14.58 -9.36 -2.25
C ARG A 122 -14.46 -10.10 -3.57
N ASN A 123 -14.36 -11.40 -3.50
CA ASN A 123 -14.31 -12.24 -4.67
C ASN A 123 -15.63 -12.15 -5.45
N GLY A 124 -15.55 -11.88 -6.75
CA GLY A 124 -16.70 -11.78 -7.65
C GLY A 124 -17.53 -10.50 -7.55
N SER A 125 -17.33 -9.68 -6.53
CA SER A 125 -18.04 -8.41 -6.34
C SER A 125 -17.12 -7.19 -6.21
N GLY A 126 -15.85 -7.35 -6.55
CA GLY A 126 -14.89 -6.26 -6.57
C GLY A 126 -14.55 -5.73 -5.18
N LYS A 127 -14.36 -4.42 -5.08
CA LYS A 127 -14.06 -3.72 -3.82
C LYS A 127 -15.28 -2.94 -3.39
N PHE A 128 -15.55 -2.92 -2.09
CA PHE A 128 -16.63 -2.09 -1.56
C PHE A 128 -16.35 -0.59 -1.81
N PRO A 129 -17.40 0.18 -2.04
CA PRO A 129 -17.25 1.62 -2.30
C PRO A 129 -16.80 2.36 -1.02
N PRO A 130 -16.18 3.57 -1.16
CA PRO A 130 -15.62 4.31 -0.03
C PRO A 130 -16.60 4.68 1.08
N TYR A 131 -17.90 4.73 0.78
CA TYR A 131 -18.97 5.05 1.76
C TYR A 131 -19.45 3.85 2.57
N TYR A 132 -18.95 2.65 2.30
CA TYR A 132 -19.35 1.45 3.03
C TYR A 132 -18.78 1.45 4.44
N ALA A 133 -19.67 1.33 5.45
CA ALA A 133 -19.29 1.58 6.83
C ALA A 133 -18.35 0.53 7.45
N ASP A 134 -18.40 -0.70 6.92
CA ASP A 134 -17.66 -1.84 7.50
C ASP A 134 -16.24 -1.99 6.92
N THR A 135 -15.86 -1.12 5.99
CA THR A 135 -14.55 -1.18 5.36
C THR A 135 -13.89 0.20 5.29
N LEU A 136 -12.57 0.22 5.31
CA LEU A 136 -11.81 1.45 5.21
C LEU A 136 -11.60 1.89 3.75
N PRO A 137 -11.76 3.18 3.46
CA PRO A 137 -11.47 3.72 2.13
C PRO A 137 -9.96 3.79 1.88
N ALA A 138 -9.60 3.98 0.61
CA ALA A 138 -8.26 4.39 0.22
C ALA A 138 -7.97 5.83 0.65
N VAL A 139 -6.70 6.17 0.85
CA VAL A 139 -6.27 7.57 1.04
C VAL A 139 -6.24 8.33 -0.28
N VAL A 140 -6.05 7.63 -1.40
CA VAL A 140 -6.19 8.14 -2.77
C VAL A 140 -6.30 7.00 -3.76
N ASP A 141 -7.17 7.18 -4.77
CA ASP A 141 -7.24 6.32 -5.94
C ASP A 141 -6.22 6.78 -7.00
N ILE A 142 -5.51 5.82 -7.61
CA ILE A 142 -4.51 6.11 -8.64
C ILE A 142 -5.11 5.96 -10.05
N GLY A 143 -5.88 4.94 -10.30
CA GLY A 143 -6.44 4.64 -11.63
C GLY A 143 -6.01 3.25 -12.12
N PRO A 144 -6.03 3.02 -13.45
CA PRO A 144 -5.55 1.76 -13.98
C PRO A 144 -4.05 1.61 -13.77
N GLY A 145 -3.60 0.38 -13.46
CA GLY A 145 -2.19 0.13 -13.23
C GLY A 145 -1.87 -1.28 -12.74
N SER A 146 -0.57 -1.53 -12.58
CA SER A 146 -0.03 -2.73 -11.94
C SER A 146 0.93 -2.30 -10.83
N PRO A 147 0.45 -2.23 -9.59
CA PRO A 147 1.26 -1.91 -8.43
C PRO A 147 2.48 -2.82 -8.29
N THR A 148 3.63 -2.20 -8.01
CA THR A 148 4.88 -2.88 -7.67
C THR A 148 5.46 -2.29 -6.38
N GLY A 149 6.70 -1.78 -6.38
CA GLY A 149 7.32 -1.25 -5.18
C GLY A 149 6.60 -0.05 -4.56
N VAL A 150 6.71 0.06 -3.25
CA VAL A 150 6.32 1.25 -2.47
C VAL A 150 7.47 1.61 -1.54
N ILE A 151 7.89 2.86 -1.56
CA ILE A 151 8.97 3.33 -0.70
C ILE A 151 8.64 4.67 -0.03
N SER A 152 9.27 4.94 1.10
CA SER A 152 9.26 6.25 1.74
C SER A 152 10.27 7.19 1.08
N GLY A 153 9.94 8.48 0.98
CA GLY A 153 10.86 9.53 0.57
C GLY A 153 11.87 9.94 1.66
N SER A 154 11.76 9.39 2.85
CA SER A 154 12.64 9.71 3.98
C SER A 154 14.11 9.52 3.63
N GLY A 155 14.95 10.51 3.95
CA GLY A 155 16.37 10.50 3.66
C GLY A 155 16.75 10.87 2.22
N ALA A 156 15.78 11.14 1.33
CA ALA A 156 16.06 11.61 -0.01
C ALA A 156 16.66 13.03 0.00
N LYS A 157 17.62 13.31 -0.86
CA LYS A 157 18.10 14.65 -1.15
C LYS A 157 17.24 15.33 -2.20
N PHE A 158 15.94 15.44 -1.87
CA PHE A 158 14.93 16.14 -2.64
C PHE A 158 14.35 17.29 -1.81
N PRO A 159 13.59 18.24 -2.41
CA PRO A 159 12.82 19.23 -1.65
C PRO A 159 11.88 18.58 -0.62
N SER A 160 11.57 19.29 0.44
CA SER A 160 10.87 18.76 1.64
C SER A 160 9.58 18.00 1.33
N LYS A 161 8.76 18.49 0.37
CA LYS A 161 7.52 17.82 -0.03
C LYS A 161 7.73 16.39 -0.54
N TYR A 162 8.87 16.14 -1.18
CA TYR A 162 9.24 14.83 -1.73
C TYR A 162 9.88 13.92 -0.68
N GLN A 163 10.53 14.50 0.34
CA GLN A 163 11.05 13.73 1.47
C GLN A 163 9.93 13.17 2.35
N SER A 164 8.79 13.87 2.43
CA SER A 164 7.61 13.46 3.20
C SER A 164 6.62 12.61 2.39
N ALA A 165 6.87 12.40 1.10
CA ALA A 165 6.02 11.61 0.22
C ALA A 165 6.24 10.09 0.39
N ILE A 166 5.21 9.33 0.07
CA ILE A 166 5.31 7.90 -0.26
C ILE A 166 5.41 7.81 -1.78
N TYR A 167 6.29 6.98 -2.29
CA TYR A 167 6.39 6.71 -3.72
C TYR A 167 5.76 5.36 -4.03
N ALA A 168 4.86 5.35 -5.01
CA ALA A 168 4.16 4.17 -5.50
C ALA A 168 4.50 3.93 -6.97
N LEU A 169 4.93 2.73 -7.30
CA LEU A 169 5.46 2.36 -8.60
C LEU A 169 4.42 1.58 -9.40
N ASP A 170 4.23 1.97 -10.67
CA ASP A 170 3.32 1.31 -11.60
C ASP A 170 4.08 0.71 -12.78
N TRP A 171 4.04 -0.61 -12.87
CA TRP A 171 4.75 -1.37 -13.90
C TRP A 171 4.13 -1.20 -15.29
N THR A 172 2.80 -1.17 -15.39
CA THR A 172 2.09 -1.17 -16.68
C THR A 172 2.21 0.16 -17.41
N TYR A 173 2.02 1.25 -16.69
CA TYR A 173 2.06 2.60 -17.28
C TYR A 173 3.44 3.25 -17.22
N GLY A 174 4.37 2.64 -16.48
CA GLY A 174 5.73 3.14 -16.37
C GLY A 174 5.83 4.43 -15.59
N SER A 175 5.12 4.50 -14.45
CA SER A 175 5.06 5.71 -13.62
C SER A 175 5.55 5.43 -12.20
N ILE A 176 6.23 6.42 -11.62
CA ILE A 176 6.44 6.52 -10.17
C ILE A 176 5.62 7.70 -9.69
N TRP A 177 4.64 7.43 -8.84
CA TRP A 177 3.77 8.43 -8.24
C TRP A 177 4.35 8.91 -6.91
N ALA A 178 4.52 10.22 -6.74
CA ALA A 178 4.72 10.82 -5.43
C ALA A 178 3.36 11.06 -4.77
N ILE A 179 3.13 10.43 -3.64
CA ILE A 179 1.89 10.50 -2.88
C ILE A 179 2.10 11.47 -1.72
N HIS A 180 1.53 12.65 -1.85
CA HIS A 180 1.63 13.72 -0.86
C HIS A 180 0.50 13.55 0.16
N LEU A 181 0.85 12.99 1.31
CA LEU A 181 -0.08 12.73 2.41
C LEU A 181 -0.54 14.02 3.08
N LYS A 182 -1.81 14.08 3.47
CA LYS A 182 -2.42 15.14 4.27
C LYS A 182 -3.16 14.49 5.43
N PRO A 183 -2.81 14.81 6.69
CA PRO A 183 -3.53 14.29 7.84
C PRO A 183 -5.03 14.59 7.77
N GLU A 184 -5.84 13.58 8.06
CA GLU A 184 -7.29 13.68 8.16
C GLU A 184 -7.79 12.77 9.28
N GLY A 185 -8.29 13.38 10.36
CA GLY A 185 -8.66 12.64 11.56
C GLY A 185 -7.49 11.84 12.13
N SER A 186 -7.69 10.54 12.33
CA SER A 186 -6.66 9.59 12.77
C SER A 186 -5.94 8.90 11.60
N SER A 187 -6.24 9.32 10.37
CA SER A 187 -5.68 8.76 9.13
C SER A 187 -5.15 9.89 8.23
N TYR A 188 -5.24 9.70 6.92
CA TYR A 188 -4.79 10.63 5.90
C TYR A 188 -5.72 10.58 4.69
N ASN A 189 -5.79 11.69 3.95
CA ASN A 189 -6.04 11.68 2.53
C ASN A 189 -4.73 12.01 1.77
N ALA A 190 -4.74 12.00 0.45
CA ALA A 190 -3.54 12.31 -0.31
C ALA A 190 -3.83 12.90 -1.69
N VAL A 191 -2.80 13.57 -2.22
CA VAL A 191 -2.75 14.00 -3.62
C VAL A 191 -1.61 13.25 -4.30
N ARG A 192 -1.86 12.70 -5.47
CA ARG A 192 -0.84 12.07 -6.31
C ARG A 192 -0.22 13.07 -7.28
N GLU A 193 1.07 12.93 -7.52
CA GLU A 193 1.83 13.66 -8.53
C GLU A 193 2.66 12.65 -9.33
N GLU A 194 2.65 12.71 -10.65
CA GLU A 194 3.57 11.88 -11.44
C GLU A 194 5.00 12.43 -11.28
N PHE A 195 5.83 11.67 -10.59
CA PHE A 195 7.21 12.05 -10.28
C PHE A 195 8.21 11.61 -11.36
N VAL A 196 8.04 10.40 -11.88
CA VAL A 196 8.76 9.86 -13.03
C VAL A 196 7.76 9.18 -13.94
N GLY A 197 7.86 9.40 -15.23
CA GLY A 197 7.05 8.72 -16.25
C GLY A 197 7.85 8.38 -17.48
N GLY A 198 7.53 7.27 -18.12
CA GLY A 198 8.17 6.84 -19.35
C GLY A 198 7.47 5.66 -20.02
N LYS A 199 7.66 5.50 -21.33
CA LYS A 199 7.08 4.40 -22.11
C LYS A 199 8.08 3.88 -23.14
N PRO A 200 8.54 2.62 -23.03
CA PRO A 200 8.28 1.69 -21.92
C PRO A 200 9.17 1.99 -20.70
N LEU A 201 8.61 1.92 -19.50
CA LEU A 201 9.34 2.04 -18.24
C LEU A 201 8.73 1.09 -17.19
N PRO A 202 8.88 -0.23 -17.33
CA PRO A 202 8.26 -1.20 -16.43
C PRO A 202 8.97 -1.20 -15.07
N VAL A 203 8.62 -0.23 -14.22
CA VAL A 203 9.23 -0.04 -12.90
C VAL A 203 8.82 -1.18 -11.95
N THR A 204 9.80 -1.72 -11.23
CA THR A 204 9.59 -2.87 -10.34
C THR A 204 9.78 -2.52 -8.88
N ASP A 205 10.89 -1.86 -8.54
CA ASP A 205 11.19 -1.48 -7.17
C ASP A 205 12.12 -0.27 -7.14
N ALA A 206 12.20 0.40 -5.99
CA ALA A 206 13.05 1.56 -5.79
C ALA A 206 13.61 1.62 -4.36
N ILE A 207 14.67 2.38 -4.19
CA ILE A 207 15.20 2.71 -2.87
C ILE A 207 15.74 4.14 -2.82
N ILE A 208 15.70 4.76 -1.64
CA ILE A 208 16.50 5.94 -1.36
C ILE A 208 17.85 5.49 -0.82
N HIS A 209 18.91 5.82 -1.52
CA HIS A 209 20.26 5.37 -1.15
C HIS A 209 20.73 6.06 0.14
N PRO A 210 21.04 5.31 1.21
CA PRO A 210 21.21 5.87 2.56
C PRO A 210 22.38 6.83 2.69
N LYS A 211 23.43 6.73 1.83
CA LYS A 211 24.60 7.60 1.90
C LYS A 211 24.48 8.86 1.05
N ASN A 212 23.89 8.76 -0.16
CA ASN A 212 23.86 9.89 -1.10
C ASN A 212 22.48 10.54 -1.26
N GLY A 213 21.41 9.91 -0.75
CA GLY A 213 20.02 10.42 -0.79
C GLY A 213 19.39 10.45 -2.19
N SER A 214 20.04 9.87 -3.20
CA SER A 214 19.44 9.71 -4.52
C SER A 214 18.45 8.55 -4.51
N MET A 215 17.38 8.65 -5.31
CA MET A 215 16.53 7.50 -5.58
C MET A 215 17.18 6.63 -6.66
N TYR A 216 17.19 5.32 -6.44
CA TYR A 216 17.51 4.33 -7.47
C TYR A 216 16.29 3.47 -7.68
N PHE A 217 15.93 3.22 -8.94
CA PHE A 217 14.83 2.33 -9.28
C PHE A 217 15.20 1.35 -10.38
N ALA A 218 14.65 0.15 -10.29
CA ALA A 218 14.85 -0.91 -11.26
C ALA A 218 13.65 -0.99 -12.21
N VAL A 219 13.93 -1.34 -13.46
CA VAL A 219 12.91 -1.67 -14.46
C VAL A 219 13.19 -3.03 -15.05
N GLY A 220 12.13 -3.74 -15.46
CA GLY A 220 12.27 -5.05 -16.08
C GLY A 220 11.03 -5.92 -15.95
N GLY A 221 11.21 -7.21 -16.28
CA GLY A 221 10.17 -8.23 -16.20
C GLY A 221 9.45 -8.52 -17.52
N ARG A 222 8.84 -9.70 -17.60
CA ARG A 222 8.05 -10.18 -18.76
C ARG A 222 8.76 -10.06 -20.12
N GLY A 223 10.08 -10.37 -20.16
CA GLY A 223 10.87 -10.33 -21.39
C GLY A 223 11.36 -8.93 -21.79
N SER A 224 11.07 -7.88 -21.02
CA SER A 224 11.65 -6.56 -21.23
C SER A 224 13.12 -6.51 -20.78
N LYS A 225 13.89 -5.57 -21.39
CA LYS A 225 15.26 -5.30 -20.93
C LYS A 225 15.22 -4.71 -19.51
N SER A 226 16.17 -5.11 -18.68
CA SER A 226 16.31 -4.61 -17.32
C SER A 226 17.33 -3.49 -17.25
N PHE A 227 17.02 -2.45 -16.47
CA PHE A 227 17.89 -1.32 -16.23
C PHE A 227 17.80 -0.87 -14.77
N LEU A 228 18.85 -0.19 -14.32
CA LEU A 228 18.88 0.52 -13.06
C LEU A 228 19.03 2.01 -13.34
N TYR A 229 18.09 2.81 -12.84
CA TYR A 229 18.11 4.26 -13.01
C TYR A 229 18.42 4.96 -11.70
N LYS A 230 19.03 6.14 -11.80
CA LYS A 230 19.28 7.05 -10.69
C LYS A 230 18.54 8.36 -10.92
N VAL A 231 17.81 8.81 -9.90
CA VAL A 231 17.20 10.14 -9.86
C VAL A 231 17.91 10.99 -8.81
N SER A 232 18.30 12.19 -9.21
CA SER A 232 18.92 13.19 -8.35
C SER A 232 18.27 14.54 -8.60
N TYR A 233 18.12 15.35 -7.55
CA TYR A 233 17.66 16.71 -7.66
C TYR A 233 18.79 17.64 -8.13
N SER A 234 18.50 18.48 -9.12
CA SER A 234 19.45 19.45 -9.68
C SER A 234 18.97 20.92 -9.59
N GLY A 235 17.83 21.14 -8.90
CA GLY A 235 17.28 22.49 -8.71
C GLY A 235 17.91 23.24 -7.53
N ASN A 236 17.32 24.40 -7.20
CA ASN A 236 17.85 25.33 -6.22
C ASN A 236 17.10 25.28 -4.85
N GLU A 237 16.06 24.46 -4.71
CA GLU A 237 15.34 24.33 -3.44
C GLU A 237 16.19 23.58 -2.40
N SER A 238 15.91 23.88 -1.14
CA SER A 238 16.59 23.19 -0.04
C SER A 238 16.29 21.71 -0.01
N THR A 239 17.33 20.89 0.08
CA THR A 239 17.27 19.44 0.29
C THR A 239 17.67 19.03 1.70
N LYS A 240 17.62 19.98 2.68
CA LYS A 240 17.86 19.65 4.09
C LYS A 240 16.88 18.58 4.55
N ALA A 241 17.40 17.64 5.34
CA ALA A 241 16.56 16.57 5.91
C ALA A 241 15.40 17.12 6.71
N VAL A 242 14.20 16.57 6.49
CA VAL A 242 13.00 16.84 7.29
C VAL A 242 12.56 15.56 7.99
N SER A 243 11.81 15.70 9.07
CA SER A 243 11.34 14.53 9.85
C SER A 243 10.36 13.64 9.08
N GLY A 244 9.69 14.20 8.06
CA GLY A 244 8.62 13.52 7.34
C GLY A 244 7.36 13.26 8.18
N SER A 245 7.34 13.67 9.45
CA SER A 245 6.18 13.54 10.34
C SER A 245 5.26 14.73 10.25
N PHE A 246 3.97 14.50 10.57
CA PHE A 246 2.91 15.50 10.51
C PHE A 246 2.43 15.87 11.92
N ALA A 247 2.47 17.16 12.26
CA ALA A 247 1.96 17.66 13.53
C ALA A 247 0.42 17.54 13.60
N ASP A 248 -0.26 17.89 12.50
CA ASP A 248 -1.71 17.80 12.40
C ASP A 248 -2.19 16.36 12.57
N GLY A 249 -3.29 16.16 13.29
CA GLY A 249 -3.87 14.84 13.55
C GLY A 249 -3.03 13.92 14.46
N LYS A 250 -1.85 14.35 14.95
CA LYS A 250 -0.97 13.52 15.78
C LYS A 250 -1.67 12.97 17.03
N GLY A 251 -2.44 13.79 17.72
CA GLY A 251 -3.20 13.35 18.90
C GLY A 251 -4.20 12.24 18.59
N LEU A 252 -4.95 12.38 17.50
CA LEU A 252 -5.91 11.37 17.07
C LEU A 252 -5.22 10.06 16.63
N ARG A 253 -4.10 10.14 15.92
CA ARG A 253 -3.28 8.96 15.59
C ARG A 253 -2.73 8.28 16.83
N THR A 254 -2.32 9.04 17.84
CA THR A 254 -1.87 8.47 19.12
C THR A 254 -2.99 7.72 19.82
N ILE A 255 -4.21 8.28 19.88
CA ILE A 255 -5.38 7.61 20.45
C ILE A 255 -5.69 6.33 19.67
N ARG A 256 -5.75 6.37 18.33
CA ARG A 256 -5.98 5.19 17.52
C ARG A 256 -4.97 4.08 17.83
N ARG A 257 -3.66 4.40 17.83
CA ARG A 257 -2.60 3.41 18.15
C ARG A 257 -2.76 2.81 19.54
N SER A 258 -3.14 3.60 20.53
CA SER A 258 -3.37 3.06 21.88
C SER A 258 -4.54 2.07 21.92
N MET A 259 -5.51 2.20 21.03
CA MET A 259 -6.61 1.24 20.88
C MET A 259 -6.18 0.00 20.08
N GLU A 260 -5.23 0.15 19.16
CA GLU A 260 -4.66 -0.96 18.37
C GLU A 260 -3.70 -1.84 19.19
N ASP A 261 -3.25 -1.35 20.33
CA ASP A 261 -2.33 -2.05 21.26
C ASP A 261 -3.05 -2.75 22.42
N LEU A 262 -4.40 -2.65 22.49
CA LEU A 262 -5.26 -3.33 23.46
C LEU A 262 -5.57 -4.78 23.03
#